data_800f957de3d6e2eed27f09a573505ad5
#
_entry.id   800f957de3d6e2eed27f09a573505ad5
#
_cell.length_a   1.000
_cell.length_b   1.000
_cell.length_c   1.000
_cell.angle_alpha   90.00
_cell.angle_beta   90.00
_cell.angle_gamma   90.00
#
_symmetry.space_group_name_H-M   'P 1'
#
loop_
_entity.id
_entity.type
_entity.pdbx_description
1 polymer ?
#
loop_
_entity_poly.entity_id
_entity_poly.type
_entity_poly.pdbx_seq_one_letter_code
_entity_poly.pdbx_strand_id
1 'polypeptide(L)'
;GERKHLISSDITLDVFIEDIVNHIISEDLHNIILVGHSFAGSTISGVADRLKDRIKQLIYLDAVILLNAQTPFDIAPDEVVKERTALAEKSEGKLSIPPPKAEAFGVFDVRKAIILESKLTPHPISTFRSKLILKNEVGNGLPLSYIVCTDPIYKSLESSRRVVREMNWPIFELKSGHNAMFTHPQETLNLLMKICK
;
A
#
# COMPACT_ATOMS: atom_id res chain seq x y z
N GLY A 1 9.02 -9.33 -3.79
CA GLY A 1 8.21 -10.30 -4.51
C GLY A 1 9.00 -10.96 -5.64
N GLU A 2 8.31 -11.53 -6.60
CA GLU A 2 8.92 -12.24 -7.74
C GLU A 2 9.89 -11.36 -8.54
N ARG A 3 9.67 -10.06 -8.57
CA ARG A 3 10.49 -9.08 -9.30
C ARG A 3 11.62 -8.46 -8.50
N LYS A 4 11.97 -9.01 -7.33
CA LYS A 4 13.05 -8.48 -6.48
C LYS A 4 14.41 -8.38 -7.21
N HIS A 5 14.63 -9.21 -8.22
CA HIS A 5 15.85 -9.20 -9.05
C HIS A 5 15.97 -7.98 -9.96
N LEU A 6 14.89 -7.18 -10.12
CA LEU A 6 14.87 -5.96 -10.93
C LEU A 6 15.15 -4.68 -10.12
N ILE A 7 15.47 -4.80 -8.83
CA ILE A 7 15.73 -3.61 -7.99
C ILE A 7 16.84 -2.76 -8.61
N SER A 8 16.50 -1.50 -8.88
CA SER A 8 17.41 -0.47 -9.38
C SER A 8 16.96 0.91 -8.89
N SER A 9 17.75 1.95 -9.14
CA SER A 9 17.39 3.34 -8.87
C SER A 9 16.17 3.82 -9.64
N ASP A 10 15.88 3.19 -10.78
CA ASP A 10 14.81 3.58 -11.72
C ASP A 10 13.45 3.01 -11.34
N ILE A 11 13.39 2.12 -10.34
CA ILE A 11 12.12 1.57 -9.83
C ILE A 11 11.44 2.61 -8.93
N THR A 12 10.64 3.47 -9.53
CA THR A 12 9.85 4.51 -8.87
C THR A 12 8.42 4.03 -8.54
N LEU A 13 7.65 4.86 -7.84
CA LEU A 13 6.21 4.61 -7.64
C LEU A 13 5.47 4.53 -8.99
N ASP A 14 5.89 5.32 -9.98
CA ASP A 14 5.32 5.30 -11.32
C ASP A 14 5.49 3.94 -12.01
N VAL A 15 6.64 3.30 -11.85
CA VAL A 15 6.88 1.94 -12.36
C VAL A 15 5.92 0.92 -11.72
N PHE A 16 5.62 1.06 -10.43
CA PHE A 16 4.63 0.20 -9.76
C PHE A 16 3.22 0.43 -10.32
N ILE A 17 2.87 1.68 -10.61
CA ILE A 17 1.59 2.04 -11.22
C ILE A 17 1.50 1.45 -12.63
N GLU A 18 2.51 1.68 -13.47
CA GLU A 18 2.57 1.15 -14.84
C GLU A 18 2.49 -0.38 -14.88
N ASP A 19 3.12 -1.06 -13.93
CA ASP A 19 3.07 -2.52 -13.85
C ASP A 19 1.64 -3.03 -13.69
N ILE A 20 0.84 -2.42 -12.81
CA ILE A 20 -0.57 -2.78 -12.61
C ILE A 20 -1.44 -2.30 -13.79
N VAL A 21 -1.21 -1.11 -14.33
CA VAL A 21 -1.90 -0.59 -15.52
C VAL A 21 -1.72 -1.56 -16.69
N ASN A 22 -0.49 -1.95 -16.97
CA ASN A 22 -0.19 -2.88 -18.07
C ASN A 22 -0.81 -4.26 -17.83
N HIS A 23 -0.81 -4.76 -16.61
CA HIS A 23 -1.48 -6.01 -16.27
C HIS A 23 -2.99 -5.94 -16.57
N ILE A 24 -3.67 -4.89 -16.09
CA ILE A 24 -5.11 -4.68 -16.33
C ILE A 24 -5.43 -4.60 -17.84
N ILE A 25 -4.58 -3.93 -18.61
CA ILE A 25 -4.76 -3.79 -20.06
C ILE A 25 -4.50 -5.11 -20.76
N SER A 26 -3.40 -5.81 -20.45
CA SER A 26 -2.99 -7.05 -21.12
C SER A 26 -3.98 -8.19 -20.90
N GLU A 27 -4.58 -8.25 -19.70
CA GLU A 27 -5.60 -9.24 -19.36
C GLU A 27 -7.03 -8.79 -19.73
N ASP A 28 -7.15 -7.62 -20.36
CA ASP A 28 -8.43 -6.97 -20.71
C ASP A 28 -9.46 -6.95 -19.57
N LEU A 29 -8.99 -6.64 -18.36
CA LEU A 29 -9.84 -6.62 -17.17
C LEU A 29 -10.71 -5.37 -17.15
N HIS A 30 -12.00 -5.58 -16.86
CA HIS A 30 -13.01 -4.53 -16.73
C HIS A 30 -13.86 -4.72 -15.49
N ASN A 31 -14.48 -3.64 -15.01
CA ASN A 31 -15.38 -3.65 -13.86
C ASN A 31 -14.74 -4.25 -12.60
N ILE A 32 -13.44 -4.00 -12.41
CA ILE A 32 -12.64 -4.57 -11.34
C ILE A 32 -12.83 -3.84 -10.01
N ILE A 33 -12.70 -4.59 -8.93
CA ILE A 33 -12.53 -4.04 -7.58
C ILE A 33 -11.04 -4.10 -7.26
N LEU A 34 -10.43 -2.94 -7.13
CA LEU A 34 -8.99 -2.84 -6.91
C LEU A 34 -8.70 -2.62 -5.43
N VAL A 35 -8.02 -3.58 -4.80
CA VAL A 35 -7.66 -3.54 -3.38
C VAL A 35 -6.19 -3.23 -3.22
N GLY A 36 -5.86 -2.14 -2.51
CA GLY A 36 -4.48 -1.77 -2.18
C GLY A 36 -4.22 -1.88 -0.69
N HIS A 37 -3.25 -2.72 -0.31
CA HIS A 37 -2.79 -2.84 1.08
C HIS A 37 -1.51 -2.03 1.31
N SER A 38 -1.45 -1.35 2.45
CA SER A 38 -0.23 -0.67 2.89
C SER A 38 0.30 0.30 1.81
N PHE A 39 1.55 0.18 1.40
CA PHE A 39 2.16 1.00 0.35
C PHE A 39 1.37 0.99 -0.97
N ALA A 40 0.71 -0.13 -1.31
CA ALA A 40 -0.05 -0.26 -2.54
C ALA A 40 -1.27 0.68 -2.62
N GLY A 41 -1.68 1.33 -1.52
CA GLY A 41 -2.68 2.39 -1.58
C GLY A 41 -2.27 3.54 -2.51
N SER A 42 -1.01 3.98 -2.45
CA SER A 42 -0.49 4.99 -3.38
C SER A 42 -0.46 4.49 -4.82
N THR A 43 -0.14 3.20 -5.02
CA THR A 43 -0.13 2.58 -6.35
C THR A 43 -1.53 2.55 -6.97
N ILE A 44 -2.54 2.03 -6.23
CA ILE A 44 -3.92 1.95 -6.77
C ILE A 44 -4.54 3.32 -7.01
N SER A 45 -4.12 4.36 -6.27
CA SER A 45 -4.53 5.75 -6.55
C SER A 45 -4.05 6.20 -7.93
N GLY A 46 -2.80 5.92 -8.29
CA GLY A 46 -2.26 6.21 -9.62
C GLY A 46 -2.90 5.39 -10.73
N VAL A 47 -3.21 4.11 -10.46
CA VAL A 47 -3.93 3.24 -11.42
C VAL A 47 -5.34 3.79 -11.67
N ALA A 48 -6.05 4.19 -10.63
CA ALA A 48 -7.39 4.77 -10.74
C ALA A 48 -7.42 6.09 -11.52
N ASP A 49 -6.35 6.90 -11.40
CA ASP A 49 -6.22 8.12 -12.18
C ASP A 49 -6.08 7.84 -13.70
N ARG A 50 -5.48 6.71 -14.08
CA ARG A 50 -5.20 6.34 -15.48
C ARG A 50 -6.27 5.45 -16.12
N LEU A 51 -6.90 4.58 -15.36
CA LEU A 51 -7.81 3.54 -15.85
C LEU A 51 -9.18 3.55 -15.17
N LYS A 52 -9.71 4.75 -14.88
CA LYS A 52 -11.02 4.92 -14.23
C LYS A 52 -12.10 4.02 -14.80
N ASP A 53 -12.21 3.99 -16.13
CA ASP A 53 -13.30 3.31 -16.83
C ASP A 53 -13.25 1.78 -16.73
N ARG A 54 -12.13 1.22 -16.26
CA ARG A 54 -11.97 -0.22 -16.03
C ARG A 54 -12.24 -0.61 -14.56
N ILE A 55 -12.32 0.37 -13.65
CA ILE A 55 -12.41 0.14 -12.20
C ILE A 55 -13.84 0.44 -11.72
N LYS A 56 -14.44 -0.53 -11.06
CA LYS A 56 -15.74 -0.38 -10.40
C LYS A 56 -15.61 0.29 -9.04
N GLN A 57 -14.60 -0.11 -8.26
CA GLN A 57 -14.42 0.32 -6.87
C GLN A 57 -12.98 0.21 -6.41
N LEU A 58 -12.58 1.11 -5.50
CA LEU A 58 -11.29 1.08 -4.80
C LEU A 58 -11.50 0.69 -3.34
N ILE A 59 -10.65 -0.21 -2.82
CA ILE A 59 -10.61 -0.53 -1.40
C ILE A 59 -9.18 -0.35 -0.90
N TYR A 60 -9.02 0.54 0.06
CA TYR A 60 -7.75 0.83 0.72
C TYR A 60 -7.69 0.03 2.03
N LEU A 61 -6.94 -1.07 2.06
CA LEU A 61 -6.79 -1.91 3.23
C LEU A 61 -5.57 -1.47 4.04
N ASP A 62 -5.81 -0.77 5.13
CA ASP A 62 -4.78 -0.19 6.02
C ASP A 62 -3.62 0.40 5.21
N ALA A 63 -3.93 1.39 4.37
CA ALA A 63 -3.13 1.76 3.23
C ALA A 63 -2.62 3.21 3.28
N VAL A 64 -1.53 3.46 2.56
CA VAL A 64 -0.96 4.80 2.34
C VAL A 64 -1.86 5.59 1.40
N ILE A 65 -2.26 6.79 1.82
CA ILE A 65 -2.96 7.77 0.99
C ILE A 65 -2.02 8.95 0.76
N LEU A 66 -1.72 9.21 -0.51
CA LEU A 66 -0.96 10.38 -0.96
C LEU A 66 -1.87 11.30 -1.75
N LEU A 67 -1.74 12.59 -1.51
CA LEU A 67 -2.31 13.60 -2.39
C LEU A 67 -1.37 13.83 -3.60
N ASN A 68 -1.88 14.56 -4.62
CA ASN A 68 -1.08 14.87 -5.80
C ASN A 68 0.25 15.55 -5.43
N ALA A 69 1.32 15.14 -6.10
CA ALA A 69 2.69 15.60 -5.94
C ALA A 69 3.37 15.25 -4.60
N GLN A 70 2.72 14.49 -3.72
CA GLN A 70 3.35 13.97 -2.50
C GLN A 70 4.18 12.72 -2.76
N THR A 71 5.22 12.55 -1.96
CA THR A 71 5.98 11.30 -1.82
C THR A 71 5.55 10.57 -0.54
N PRO A 72 5.76 9.26 -0.42
CA PRO A 72 5.57 8.55 0.85
C PRO A 72 6.41 9.13 2.02
N PHE A 73 7.55 9.72 1.74
CA PHE A 73 8.38 10.37 2.75
C PHE A 73 7.83 11.72 3.22
N ASP A 74 7.06 12.44 2.40
CA ASP A 74 6.45 13.71 2.81
C ASP A 74 5.37 13.54 3.90
N ILE A 75 4.78 12.36 4.00
CA ILE A 75 3.72 12.07 4.97
C ILE A 75 4.19 11.20 6.14
N ALA A 76 5.42 10.68 6.08
CA ALA A 76 6.00 9.86 7.13
C ALA A 76 6.59 10.71 8.25
N PRO A 77 6.58 10.24 9.52
CA PRO A 77 7.34 10.88 10.59
C PRO A 77 8.83 10.99 10.26
N ASP A 78 9.47 12.08 10.68
CA ASP A 78 10.89 12.35 10.40
C ASP A 78 11.82 11.22 10.85
N GLU A 79 11.52 10.61 12.01
CA GLU A 79 12.30 9.47 12.52
C GLU A 79 12.22 8.25 11.59
N VAL A 80 11.05 7.99 10.97
CA VAL A 80 10.86 6.90 10.01
C VAL A 80 11.61 7.19 8.71
N VAL A 81 11.62 8.44 8.25
CA VAL A 81 12.38 8.86 7.07
C VAL A 81 13.89 8.66 7.30
N LYS A 82 14.39 9.11 8.47
CA LYS A 82 15.80 8.96 8.86
C LYS A 82 16.20 7.49 8.96
N GLU A 83 15.39 6.68 9.64
CA GLU A 83 15.63 5.25 9.80
C GLU A 83 15.70 4.53 8.44
N ARG A 84 14.67 4.71 7.60
CA ARG A 84 14.61 4.06 6.28
C ARG A 84 15.76 4.51 5.37
N THR A 85 16.13 5.78 5.41
CA THR A 85 17.26 6.30 4.66
C THR A 85 18.57 5.65 5.12
N ALA A 86 18.80 5.55 6.44
CA ALA A 86 19.97 4.91 7.01
C ALA A 86 20.05 3.41 6.69
N LEU A 87 18.90 2.72 6.67
CA LEU A 87 18.83 1.31 6.27
C LEU A 87 19.17 1.14 4.79
N ALA A 88 18.65 2.00 3.92
CA ALA A 88 18.97 1.95 2.50
C ALA A 88 20.45 2.22 2.20
N GLU A 89 21.07 3.16 2.92
CA GLU A 89 22.52 3.45 2.78
C GLU A 89 23.41 2.24 3.11
N LYS A 90 22.91 1.29 3.90
CA LYS A 90 23.61 0.05 4.24
C LYS A 90 23.32 -1.12 3.29
N SER A 91 22.33 -0.96 2.39
CA SER A 91 21.97 -2.01 1.43
C SER A 91 22.92 -2.03 0.23
N GLU A 92 22.95 -3.14 -0.47
CA GLU A 92 23.72 -3.26 -1.72
C GLU A 92 23.26 -2.18 -2.71
N GLY A 93 24.21 -1.44 -3.26
CA GLY A 93 23.96 -0.32 -4.15
C GLY A 93 23.14 0.83 -3.55
N LYS A 94 22.84 0.81 -2.25
CA LYS A 94 21.99 1.79 -1.54
C LYS A 94 20.57 1.90 -2.13
N LEU A 95 20.07 0.81 -2.68
CA LEU A 95 18.87 0.78 -3.51
C LEU A 95 17.60 0.40 -2.75
N SER A 96 17.70 -0.23 -1.58
CA SER A 96 16.54 -0.85 -0.95
C SER A 96 16.52 -0.74 0.57
N ILE A 97 15.31 -0.82 1.11
CA ILE A 97 15.05 -0.92 2.54
C ILE A 97 14.77 -2.40 2.84
N PRO A 98 15.48 -3.02 3.81
CA PRO A 98 15.17 -4.38 4.22
C PRO A 98 13.75 -4.45 4.80
N PRO A 99 13.06 -5.60 4.68
CA PRO A 99 11.77 -5.76 5.29
C PRO A 99 11.86 -5.68 6.82
N PRO A 100 10.89 -5.05 7.48
CA PRO A 100 10.83 -5.08 8.95
C PRO A 100 10.46 -6.48 9.45
N LYS A 101 10.66 -6.70 10.75
CA LYS A 101 10.24 -7.93 11.43
C LYS A 101 8.72 -8.08 11.44
N ALA A 102 8.24 -9.33 11.52
CA ALA A 102 6.82 -9.66 11.48
C ALA A 102 6.01 -8.94 12.58
N GLU A 103 6.60 -8.75 13.76
CA GLU A 103 5.98 -8.04 14.89
C GLU A 103 5.60 -6.59 14.55
N ALA A 104 6.39 -5.92 13.70
CA ALA A 104 6.10 -4.56 13.25
C ALA A 104 4.78 -4.48 12.46
N PHE A 105 4.32 -5.59 11.91
CA PHE A 105 3.05 -5.73 11.20
C PHE A 105 1.93 -6.32 12.05
N GLY A 106 2.16 -6.50 13.37
CA GLY A 106 1.19 -7.13 14.27
C GLY A 106 1.09 -8.64 14.12
N VAL A 107 2.14 -9.32 13.65
CA VAL A 107 2.20 -10.77 13.52
C VAL A 107 3.06 -11.34 14.63
N PHE A 108 2.43 -11.80 15.72
CA PHE A 108 3.10 -12.27 16.93
C PHE A 108 3.17 -13.80 17.03
N ASP A 109 2.36 -14.54 16.27
CA ASP A 109 2.47 -16.00 16.19
C ASP A 109 3.78 -16.39 15.51
N VAL A 110 4.61 -17.15 16.20
CA VAL A 110 5.96 -17.52 15.77
C VAL A 110 5.98 -18.26 14.43
N ARG A 111 5.02 -19.17 14.19
CA ARG A 111 4.94 -19.92 12.93
C ARG A 111 4.56 -19.01 11.77
N LYS A 112 3.56 -18.16 11.99
CA LYS A 112 3.18 -17.14 10.99
C LYS A 112 4.31 -16.14 10.74
N ALA A 113 5.04 -15.70 11.77
CA ALA A 113 6.17 -14.80 11.62
C ALA A 113 7.25 -15.39 10.72
N ILE A 114 7.67 -16.66 10.94
CA ILE A 114 8.65 -17.36 10.11
C ILE A 114 8.18 -17.43 8.65
N ILE A 115 6.93 -17.80 8.41
CA ILE A 115 6.35 -17.87 7.06
C ILE A 115 6.34 -16.50 6.39
N LEU A 116 5.88 -15.46 7.10
CA LEU A 116 5.84 -14.10 6.57
C LEU A 116 7.25 -13.61 6.20
N GLU A 117 8.19 -13.67 7.14
CA GLU A 117 9.56 -13.18 6.94
C GLU A 117 10.27 -13.92 5.80
N SER A 118 9.98 -15.20 5.58
CA SER A 118 10.54 -15.95 4.44
C SER A 118 10.06 -15.46 3.07
N LYS A 119 8.93 -14.73 3.02
CA LYS A 119 8.32 -14.20 1.79
C LYS A 119 8.58 -12.71 1.58
N LEU A 120 8.93 -11.98 2.63
CA LEU A 120 9.24 -10.57 2.51
C LEU A 120 10.52 -10.34 1.70
N THR A 121 10.53 -9.24 0.96
CA THR A 121 11.67 -8.86 0.11
C THR A 121 12.03 -7.40 0.37
N PRO A 122 13.28 -6.98 0.14
CA PRO A 122 13.65 -5.58 0.20
C PRO A 122 12.77 -4.71 -0.69
N HIS A 123 12.52 -3.48 -0.24
CA HIS A 123 11.67 -2.52 -0.96
C HIS A 123 12.53 -1.41 -1.57
N PRO A 124 12.37 -1.05 -2.87
CA PRO A 124 13.17 0.01 -3.49
C PRO A 124 12.96 1.35 -2.80
N ILE A 125 14.03 2.01 -2.33
CA ILE A 125 13.91 3.31 -1.65
C ILE A 125 13.46 4.43 -2.58
N SER A 126 13.76 4.32 -3.86
CA SER A 126 13.32 5.28 -4.89
C SER A 126 11.80 5.46 -4.94
N THR A 127 11.02 4.42 -4.63
CA THR A 127 9.56 4.51 -4.55
C THR A 127 9.07 5.40 -3.40
N PHE A 128 9.83 5.50 -2.29
CA PHE A 128 9.53 6.40 -1.17
C PHE A 128 9.91 7.85 -1.45
N ARG A 129 10.80 8.07 -2.41
CA ARG A 129 11.29 9.40 -2.83
C ARG A 129 10.59 9.92 -4.08
N SER A 130 9.86 9.09 -4.79
CA SER A 130 9.13 9.48 -6.00
C SER A 130 7.74 10.01 -5.67
N LYS A 131 7.35 11.07 -6.38
CA LYS A 131 6.05 11.70 -6.22
C LYS A 131 4.95 10.88 -6.89
N LEU A 132 3.79 10.82 -6.24
CA LEU A 132 2.56 10.42 -6.91
C LEU A 132 2.05 11.59 -7.73
N ILE A 133 1.97 11.43 -9.04
CA ILE A 133 1.42 12.46 -9.94
C ILE A 133 0.03 12.02 -10.38
N LEU A 134 -0.96 12.82 -10.02
CA LEU A 134 -2.37 12.60 -10.36
C LEU A 134 -2.87 13.78 -11.20
N LYS A 135 -3.73 13.50 -12.18
CA LYS A 135 -4.47 14.50 -12.96
C LYS A 135 -5.77 14.91 -12.30
N ASN A 136 -6.30 14.03 -11.45
CA ASN A 136 -7.56 14.18 -10.75
C ASN A 136 -7.34 14.10 -9.24
N GLU A 137 -8.38 14.35 -8.44
CA GLU A 137 -8.33 14.10 -7.01
C GLU A 137 -8.13 12.59 -6.74
N VAL A 138 -7.52 12.26 -5.59
CA VAL A 138 -7.29 10.88 -5.19
C VAL A 138 -8.59 10.09 -5.17
N GLY A 139 -8.60 8.92 -5.82
CA GLY A 139 -9.81 8.12 -6.03
C GLY A 139 -10.58 8.46 -7.30
N ASN A 140 -10.27 9.57 -7.98
CA ASN A 140 -10.80 9.95 -9.30
C ASN A 140 -12.36 9.87 -9.41
N GLY A 141 -13.07 10.15 -8.30
CA GLY A 141 -14.54 10.07 -8.24
C GLY A 141 -15.11 8.64 -8.33
N LEU A 142 -14.29 7.62 -8.16
CA LEU A 142 -14.75 6.23 -8.06
C LEU A 142 -15.36 5.95 -6.68
N PRO A 143 -16.31 5.00 -6.58
CA PRO A 143 -16.68 4.43 -5.30
C PRO A 143 -15.44 3.90 -4.58
N LEU A 144 -15.26 4.28 -3.31
CA LEU A 144 -14.09 3.86 -2.55
C LEU A 144 -14.43 3.60 -1.09
N SER A 145 -13.55 2.85 -0.41
CA SER A 145 -13.64 2.57 1.02
C SER A 145 -12.26 2.41 1.62
N TYR A 146 -12.12 2.76 2.89
CA TYR A 146 -10.91 2.55 3.67
C TYR A 146 -11.17 1.56 4.80
N ILE A 147 -10.33 0.54 4.94
CA ILE A 147 -10.36 -0.41 6.04
C ILE A 147 -9.21 -0.10 6.98
N VAL A 148 -9.50 0.16 8.24
CA VAL A 148 -8.50 0.38 9.30
C VAL A 148 -8.31 -0.93 10.06
N CYS A 149 -7.05 -1.39 10.17
CA CYS A 149 -6.67 -2.47 11.08
C CYS A 149 -6.42 -1.88 12.48
N THR A 150 -7.13 -2.37 13.50
CA THR A 150 -7.21 -1.70 14.80
C THR A 150 -6.49 -2.40 15.95
N ASP A 151 -6.01 -3.65 15.76
CA ASP A 151 -5.44 -4.46 16.86
C ASP A 151 -4.24 -5.33 16.41
N PRO A 152 -2.99 -4.85 16.60
CA PRO A 152 -2.61 -3.50 16.96
C PRO A 152 -2.71 -2.52 15.78
N ILE A 153 -2.98 -1.26 16.10
CA ILE A 153 -3.01 -0.20 15.08
C ILE A 153 -1.59 0.09 14.55
N TYR A 154 -1.44 0.16 13.24
CA TYR A 154 -0.15 0.50 12.61
C TYR A 154 0.04 2.01 12.56
N LYS A 155 0.80 2.56 13.53
CA LYS A 155 0.92 4.01 13.78
C LYS A 155 1.45 4.80 12.58
N SER A 156 2.31 4.21 11.74
CA SER A 156 2.89 4.88 10.57
C SER A 156 1.87 5.33 9.52
N LEU A 157 0.61 4.89 9.62
CA LEU A 157 -0.46 5.28 8.71
C LEU A 157 -1.38 6.38 9.25
N GLU A 158 -1.04 7.02 10.38
CA GLU A 158 -1.93 8.03 10.97
C GLU A 158 -2.16 9.23 10.04
N SER A 159 -1.12 9.65 9.29
CA SER A 159 -1.26 10.71 8.28
C SER A 159 -2.28 10.33 7.20
N SER A 160 -2.25 9.10 6.72
CA SER A 160 -3.23 8.60 5.73
C SER A 160 -4.64 8.53 6.32
N ARG A 161 -4.80 8.01 7.54
CA ARG A 161 -6.11 7.97 8.22
C ARG A 161 -6.70 9.36 8.47
N ARG A 162 -5.85 10.36 8.73
CA ARG A 162 -6.29 11.75 8.85
C ARG A 162 -6.86 12.26 7.53
N VAL A 163 -6.17 12.07 6.41
CA VAL A 163 -6.66 12.43 5.07
C VAL A 163 -8.00 11.76 4.78
N VAL A 164 -8.13 10.47 5.07
CA VAL A 164 -9.38 9.70 4.88
C VAL A 164 -10.55 10.31 5.67
N ARG A 165 -10.31 10.73 6.92
CA ARG A 165 -11.33 11.40 7.74
C ARG A 165 -11.69 12.80 7.19
N GLU A 166 -10.69 13.59 6.79
CA GLU A 166 -10.88 14.93 6.22
C GLU A 166 -11.67 14.88 4.90
N MET A 167 -11.45 13.84 4.10
CA MET A 167 -12.18 13.62 2.84
C MET A 167 -13.54 12.92 3.04
N ASN A 168 -13.92 12.62 4.28
CA ASN A 168 -15.18 11.92 4.62
C ASN A 168 -15.36 10.58 3.88
N TRP A 169 -14.29 9.84 3.66
CA TRP A 169 -14.40 8.53 3.01
C TRP A 169 -15.11 7.51 3.92
N PRO A 170 -15.84 6.53 3.36
CA PRO A 170 -16.38 5.42 4.13
C PRO A 170 -15.25 4.62 4.80
N ILE A 171 -15.28 4.53 6.15
CA ILE A 171 -14.29 3.82 6.95
C ILE A 171 -14.94 2.59 7.56
N PHE A 172 -14.25 1.46 7.46
CA PHE A 172 -14.57 0.19 8.09
C PHE A 172 -13.43 -0.24 9.01
N GLU A 173 -13.76 -0.85 10.12
CA GLU A 173 -12.79 -1.36 11.07
C GLU A 173 -12.65 -2.87 10.97
N LEU A 174 -11.40 -3.34 11.04
CA LEU A 174 -11.06 -4.75 11.12
C LEU A 174 -10.19 -4.98 12.36
N LYS A 175 -10.66 -5.77 13.30
CA LYS A 175 -9.91 -6.10 14.51
C LYS A 175 -8.79 -7.08 14.19
N SER A 176 -7.68 -6.55 13.69
CA SER A 176 -6.47 -7.27 13.30
C SER A 176 -5.27 -6.34 13.30
N GLY A 177 -4.06 -6.88 13.25
CA GLY A 177 -2.87 -6.12 12.90
C GLY A 177 -2.80 -5.80 11.40
N HIS A 178 -1.77 -5.07 11.02
CA HIS A 178 -1.56 -4.54 9.67
C HIS A 178 -1.65 -5.60 8.55
N ASN A 179 -1.16 -6.82 8.79
CA ASN A 179 -1.22 -7.92 7.82
C ASN A 179 -2.49 -8.77 7.98
N ALA A 180 -3.67 -8.13 7.98
CA ALA A 180 -4.97 -8.75 8.19
C ALA A 180 -5.23 -9.93 7.25
N MET A 181 -4.93 -9.80 5.95
CA MET A 181 -5.12 -10.85 4.96
C MET A 181 -4.35 -12.14 5.28
N PHE A 182 -3.28 -12.05 6.08
CA PHE A 182 -2.48 -13.19 6.49
C PHE A 182 -2.84 -13.71 7.88
N THR A 183 -3.16 -12.81 8.83
CA THR A 183 -3.46 -13.18 10.22
C THR A 183 -4.93 -13.53 10.44
N HIS A 184 -5.85 -12.83 9.75
CA HIS A 184 -7.30 -12.90 9.86
C HIS A 184 -7.97 -13.00 8.47
N PRO A 185 -7.61 -14.03 7.65
CA PRO A 185 -8.06 -14.10 6.25
C PRO A 185 -9.58 -14.19 6.11
N GLN A 186 -10.26 -14.92 7.01
CA GLN A 186 -11.72 -15.09 6.93
C GLN A 186 -12.45 -13.79 7.26
N GLU A 187 -12.04 -13.08 8.30
CA GLU A 187 -12.61 -11.80 8.70
C GLU A 187 -12.35 -10.74 7.62
N THR A 188 -11.15 -10.75 7.02
CA THR A 188 -10.80 -9.88 5.89
C THR A 188 -11.72 -10.16 4.70
N LEU A 189 -11.87 -11.41 4.31
CA LEU A 189 -12.75 -11.82 3.21
C LEU A 189 -14.21 -11.41 3.48
N ASN A 190 -14.73 -11.69 4.66
CA ASN A 190 -16.12 -11.36 5.02
C ASN A 190 -16.36 -9.85 4.94
N LEU A 191 -15.39 -9.03 5.37
CA LEU A 191 -15.49 -7.57 5.28
C LEU A 191 -15.43 -7.09 3.83
N LEU A 192 -14.51 -7.61 3.02
CA LEU A 192 -14.42 -7.29 1.61
C LEU A 192 -15.73 -7.63 0.89
N MET A 193 -16.28 -8.81 1.10
CA MET A 193 -17.57 -9.22 0.49
C MET A 193 -18.75 -8.34 0.92
N LYS A 194 -18.72 -7.78 2.12
CA LYS A 194 -19.71 -6.81 2.59
C LYS A 194 -19.60 -5.46 1.91
N ILE A 195 -18.37 -5.03 1.61
CA ILE A 195 -18.06 -3.73 0.97
C ILE A 195 -18.26 -3.79 -0.55
N CYS A 196 -17.92 -4.91 -1.17
CA CYS A 196 -18.09 -5.15 -2.61
C CYS A 196 -19.58 -5.40 -2.94
N LYS A 197 -20.29 -4.38 -3.36
CA LYS A 197 -21.70 -4.46 -3.77
C LYS A 197 -21.89 -4.22 -5.26
#